data_7b5d2d541221c471bae37a4e53d53d7c
#
_entry.id   7b5d2d541221c471bae37a4e53d53d7c
#
_cell.length_a   1.000
_cell.length_b   1.000
_cell.length_c   1.000
_cell.angle_alpha   90.00
_cell.angle_beta   90.00
_cell.angle_gamma   90.00
#
_symmetry.space_group_name_H-M   'P 1'
#
loop_
_entity.id
_entity.type
_entity.pdbx_description
1 polymer ?
#
loop_
_entity_poly.entity_id
_entity_poly.type
_entity_poly.pdbx_seq_one_letter_code
_entity_poly.pdbx_strand_id
1 'polypeptide(L)'
;MSNRYIFSSESVGEGHQDKVADTISDAVLDACLAQDKFSRVACETYVKSNIVIIGGEITTKAKLDFVSIARKAIREIGYVNDDDVFHADRVFVNVIVTQQSPDIAQGVDARKAKGKKTAKQGAGDQGLMFGYAANETPELMPAPIMFAHRLGRELTKIRKSGKVAWLRPDAKSQVSVIYENGKPVAISNVVISTQHAADVEHAEIEEFCIENVIKKVIPAKLITPQTEFLINPTGRFVVGGPQGDTGLTGRKIIVDSYGGSGRHGGGAFSGKDPTKVDRSAAYMGRWVAKHVVAAKLAEKCEVQFAYAIGHPDPVSVHVDTFGTATVDDAKIIKAINKVFSFQPSDIIDQLNLRRPIYSKTTNYGHFGKSDKDLTWETTGLVEKLLKAI
;
A
#
# COMPACT_ATOMS: atom_id res chain seq x y z
N MET A 1 -12.37 13.89 31.86
CA MET A 1 -10.92 13.88 31.60
C MET A 1 -10.70 13.79 30.09
N SER A 2 -9.84 14.63 29.49
CA SER A 2 -9.55 14.51 28.07
C SER A 2 -8.85 13.18 27.81
N ASN A 3 -9.34 12.42 26.81
CA ASN A 3 -8.67 11.18 26.39
C ASN A 3 -7.46 11.59 25.53
N ARG A 4 -6.26 11.64 26.17
CA ARG A 4 -4.99 11.99 25.52
C ARG A 4 -4.13 10.74 25.39
N TYR A 5 -3.63 10.46 24.17
CA TYR A 5 -2.75 9.34 23.89
C TYR A 5 -1.82 9.68 22.73
N ILE A 6 -0.76 8.86 22.57
CA ILE A 6 0.16 8.93 21.43
C ILE A 6 -0.08 7.72 20.55
N PHE A 7 -0.13 7.93 19.24
CA PHE A 7 -0.19 6.85 18.25
C PHE A 7 0.88 7.05 17.19
N SER A 8 1.57 5.97 16.86
CA SER A 8 2.73 5.99 15.96
C SER A 8 2.49 5.12 14.73
N SER A 9 2.96 5.58 13.58
CA SER A 9 3.01 4.78 12.36
C SER A 9 4.36 4.95 11.68
N GLU A 10 4.84 3.88 11.05
CA GLU A 10 6.06 3.90 10.25
C GLU A 10 5.77 3.83 8.76
N SER A 11 6.70 4.31 7.95
CA SER A 11 6.78 4.08 6.52
C SER A 11 8.22 3.78 6.12
N VAL A 12 8.39 3.17 4.95
CA VAL A 12 9.72 2.86 4.42
C VAL A 12 9.88 3.40 3.01
N GLY A 13 11.11 3.72 2.64
CA GLY A 13 11.48 4.22 1.33
C GLY A 13 11.37 3.17 0.24
N GLU A 14 11.39 3.61 -1.02
CA GLU A 14 11.32 2.71 -2.17
C GLU A 14 12.53 1.77 -2.29
N GLY A 15 13.68 2.14 -1.68
CA GLY A 15 14.89 1.32 -1.64
C GLY A 15 14.93 0.34 -0.48
N HIS A 16 13.97 0.35 0.43
CA HIS A 16 13.86 -0.68 1.47
C HIS A 16 13.68 -2.06 0.80
N GLN A 17 14.41 -3.06 1.26
CA GLN A 17 14.47 -4.38 0.61
C GLN A 17 13.10 -5.01 0.35
N ASP A 18 12.15 -4.91 1.29
CA ASP A 18 10.80 -5.45 1.09
C ASP A 18 10.04 -4.64 0.01
N LYS A 19 10.25 -3.32 -0.08
CA LYS A 19 9.60 -2.49 -1.11
C LYS A 19 10.26 -2.64 -2.49
N VAL A 20 11.53 -2.98 -2.54
CA VAL A 20 12.20 -3.42 -3.78
C VAL A 20 11.52 -4.69 -4.30
N ALA A 21 11.28 -5.67 -3.42
CA ALA A 21 10.59 -6.91 -3.78
C ALA A 21 9.15 -6.64 -4.26
N ASP A 22 8.39 -5.81 -3.54
CA ASP A 22 7.03 -5.39 -3.94
C ASP A 22 7.03 -4.69 -5.30
N THR A 23 7.99 -3.80 -5.53
CA THR A 23 8.10 -3.04 -6.79
C THR A 23 8.39 -3.95 -7.98
N ILE A 24 9.27 -4.93 -7.83
CA ILE A 24 9.56 -5.92 -8.88
C ILE A 24 8.30 -6.76 -9.16
N SER A 25 7.63 -7.24 -8.12
CA SER A 25 6.43 -8.08 -8.27
C SER A 25 5.28 -7.35 -8.98
N ASP A 26 5.02 -6.08 -8.64
CA ASP A 26 4.00 -5.28 -9.31
C ASP A 26 4.45 -4.81 -10.71
N ALA A 27 5.74 -4.64 -10.98
CA ALA A 27 6.24 -4.39 -12.32
C ALA A 27 6.00 -5.60 -13.25
N VAL A 28 6.15 -6.83 -12.74
CA VAL A 28 5.79 -8.05 -13.47
C VAL A 28 4.28 -8.11 -13.74
N LEU A 29 3.45 -7.81 -12.72
CA LEU A 29 2.00 -7.76 -12.88
C LEU A 29 1.57 -6.74 -13.93
N ASP A 30 2.10 -5.51 -13.89
CA ASP A 30 1.77 -4.47 -14.86
C ASP A 30 2.21 -4.85 -16.28
N ALA A 31 3.36 -5.50 -16.43
CA ALA A 31 3.84 -6.01 -17.71
C ALA A 31 2.93 -7.10 -18.30
N CYS A 32 2.35 -7.95 -17.44
CA CYS A 32 1.33 -8.92 -17.82
C CYS A 32 0.06 -8.22 -18.31
N LEU A 33 -0.51 -7.33 -17.48
CA LEU A 33 -1.79 -6.68 -17.74
C LEU A 33 -1.75 -5.73 -18.94
N ALA A 34 -0.60 -5.14 -19.23
CA ALA A 34 -0.40 -4.29 -20.41
C ALA A 34 -0.60 -5.06 -21.74
N GLN A 35 -0.31 -6.36 -21.76
CA GLN A 35 -0.40 -7.21 -22.95
C GLN A 35 -1.62 -8.14 -22.90
N ASP A 36 -2.02 -8.59 -21.70
CA ASP A 36 -3.16 -9.48 -21.48
C ASP A 36 -3.89 -9.08 -20.19
N LYS A 37 -4.98 -8.33 -20.33
CA LYS A 37 -5.80 -7.83 -19.20
C LYS A 37 -6.46 -8.94 -18.37
N PHE A 38 -6.45 -10.18 -18.85
CA PHE A 38 -6.99 -11.35 -18.15
C PHE A 38 -5.91 -12.23 -17.53
N SER A 39 -4.67 -11.78 -17.50
CA SER A 39 -3.57 -12.48 -16.84
C SER A 39 -3.91 -12.84 -15.40
N ARG A 40 -3.54 -14.06 -15.00
CA ARG A 40 -3.58 -14.54 -13.63
C ARG A 40 -2.16 -14.49 -13.09
N VAL A 41 -1.94 -13.70 -12.06
CA VAL A 41 -0.60 -13.42 -11.53
C VAL A 41 -0.61 -13.55 -10.01
N ALA A 42 0.27 -14.39 -9.52
CA ALA A 42 0.70 -14.46 -8.15
C ALA A 42 2.23 -14.46 -8.19
N CYS A 43 2.83 -13.28 -8.16
CA CYS A 43 4.26 -13.06 -8.31
C CYS A 43 4.86 -12.63 -6.97
N GLU A 44 5.82 -13.40 -6.49
CA GLU A 44 6.57 -13.11 -5.29
C GLU A 44 8.05 -12.92 -5.63
N THR A 45 8.70 -11.98 -4.96
CA THR A 45 10.11 -11.66 -5.18
C THR A 45 10.85 -11.75 -3.85
N TYR A 46 12.01 -12.41 -3.89
CA TYR A 46 13.01 -12.41 -2.82
C TYR A 46 14.22 -11.63 -3.29
N VAL A 47 14.78 -10.78 -2.44
CA VAL A 47 16.00 -10.03 -2.72
C VAL A 47 16.98 -10.13 -1.55
N LYS A 48 18.27 -10.36 -1.85
CA LYS A 48 19.38 -10.32 -0.86
C LYS A 48 20.70 -10.13 -1.56
N SER A 49 21.54 -9.23 -1.02
CA SER A 49 22.86 -8.90 -1.57
C SER A 49 22.74 -8.52 -3.06
N ASN A 50 23.24 -9.33 -4.00
CA ASN A 50 23.13 -9.13 -5.45
C ASN A 50 22.18 -10.13 -6.12
N ILE A 51 21.31 -10.80 -5.36
CA ILE A 51 20.41 -11.84 -5.86
C ILE A 51 18.97 -11.33 -5.85
N VAL A 52 18.25 -11.61 -6.94
CA VAL A 52 16.82 -11.47 -7.10
C VAL A 52 16.24 -12.82 -7.51
N ILE A 53 15.25 -13.32 -6.78
CA ILE A 53 14.48 -14.51 -7.17
C ILE A 53 13.05 -14.08 -7.41
N ILE A 54 12.54 -14.27 -8.62
CA ILE A 54 11.14 -14.05 -8.98
C ILE A 54 10.48 -15.42 -9.06
N GLY A 55 9.50 -15.66 -8.19
CA GLY A 55 8.78 -16.93 -8.13
C GLY A 55 7.28 -16.73 -8.19
N GLY A 56 6.55 -17.83 -8.33
CA GLY A 56 5.10 -17.84 -8.26
C GLY A 56 4.41 -18.45 -9.49
N GLU A 57 3.12 -18.20 -9.59
CA GLU A 57 2.25 -18.75 -10.62
C GLU A 57 1.73 -17.63 -11.53
N ILE A 58 2.04 -17.74 -12.83
CA ILE A 58 1.61 -16.78 -13.85
C ILE A 58 1.00 -17.50 -15.04
N THR A 59 -0.26 -17.25 -15.31
CA THR A 59 -0.94 -17.69 -16.54
C THR A 59 -1.31 -16.47 -17.37
N THR A 60 -0.63 -16.29 -18.49
CA THR A 60 -0.76 -15.11 -19.36
C THR A 60 -0.42 -15.44 -20.81
N LYS A 61 -0.95 -14.62 -21.73
CA LYS A 61 -0.52 -14.60 -23.14
C LYS A 61 0.60 -13.60 -23.39
N ALA A 62 0.98 -12.81 -22.36
CA ALA A 62 2.06 -11.83 -22.46
C ALA A 62 3.41 -12.53 -22.64
N LYS A 63 4.28 -11.89 -23.40
CA LYS A 63 5.70 -12.29 -23.53
C LYS A 63 6.51 -11.38 -22.63
N LEU A 64 7.12 -11.95 -21.60
CA LEU A 64 7.83 -11.21 -20.56
C LEU A 64 9.32 -11.51 -20.57
N ASP A 65 10.13 -10.46 -20.44
CA ASP A 65 11.51 -10.54 -20.04
C ASP A 65 11.62 -10.14 -18.57
N PHE A 66 11.51 -11.12 -17.69
CA PHE A 66 11.54 -10.90 -16.24
C PHE A 66 12.85 -10.25 -15.77
N VAL A 67 13.97 -10.56 -16.41
CA VAL A 67 15.29 -10.00 -16.07
C VAL A 67 15.30 -8.49 -16.36
N SER A 68 14.87 -8.10 -17.55
CA SER A 68 14.77 -6.69 -17.93
C SER A 68 13.79 -5.92 -17.08
N ILE A 69 12.63 -6.52 -16.74
CA ILE A 69 11.62 -5.90 -15.84
C ILE A 69 12.24 -5.65 -14.47
N ALA A 70 12.87 -6.63 -13.85
CA ALA A 70 13.50 -6.50 -12.53
C ALA A 70 14.61 -5.42 -12.54
N ARG A 71 15.52 -5.48 -13.49
CA ARG A 71 16.62 -4.50 -13.63
C ARG A 71 16.11 -3.08 -13.84
N LYS A 72 15.06 -2.92 -14.65
CA LYS A 72 14.41 -1.62 -14.84
C LYS A 72 13.85 -1.10 -13.53
N ALA A 73 13.10 -1.90 -12.78
CA ALA A 73 12.53 -1.52 -11.48
C ALA A 73 13.64 -1.11 -10.48
N ILE A 74 14.74 -1.88 -10.39
CA ILE A 74 15.87 -1.61 -9.52
C ILE A 74 16.55 -0.28 -9.91
N ARG A 75 16.69 -0.02 -11.21
CA ARG A 75 17.26 1.24 -11.73
C ARG A 75 16.38 2.44 -11.42
N GLU A 76 15.07 2.33 -11.58
CA GLU A 76 14.11 3.39 -11.26
C GLU A 76 14.05 3.70 -9.76
N ILE A 77 14.29 2.71 -8.90
CA ILE A 77 14.49 2.91 -7.46
C ILE A 77 15.77 3.72 -7.20
N GLY A 78 16.85 3.47 -7.96
CA GLY A 78 18.09 4.23 -7.87
C GLY A 78 19.28 3.46 -7.31
N TYR A 79 19.26 2.14 -7.36
CA TYR A 79 20.44 1.30 -7.10
C TYR A 79 21.31 1.23 -8.35
N VAL A 80 22.08 2.30 -8.55
CA VAL A 80 22.88 2.55 -9.77
C VAL A 80 24.29 3.10 -9.47
N ASN A 81 24.67 3.22 -8.19
CA ASN A 81 25.97 3.74 -7.81
C ASN A 81 27.01 2.63 -7.92
N ASP A 82 28.25 2.99 -8.23
CA ASP A 82 29.34 2.02 -8.45
C ASP A 82 29.66 1.18 -7.20
N ASP A 83 29.43 1.73 -6.01
CA ASP A 83 29.60 1.09 -4.72
C ASP A 83 28.41 0.22 -4.27
N ASP A 84 27.27 0.27 -4.99
CA ASP A 84 26.12 -0.58 -4.68
C ASP A 84 26.44 -2.07 -4.97
N VAL A 85 26.35 -2.94 -3.96
CA VAL A 85 26.37 -4.40 -4.15
C VAL A 85 25.10 -4.85 -4.87
N PHE A 86 23.94 -4.35 -4.45
CA PHE A 86 22.68 -4.53 -5.13
C PHE A 86 22.54 -3.47 -6.22
N HIS A 87 22.95 -3.79 -7.44
CA HIS A 87 23.01 -2.82 -8.55
C HIS A 87 22.20 -3.32 -9.75
N ALA A 88 21.44 -2.43 -10.37
CA ALA A 88 20.52 -2.74 -11.47
C ALA A 88 21.12 -3.60 -12.58
N ASP A 89 22.37 -3.34 -12.98
CA ASP A 89 23.03 -4.05 -14.08
C ASP A 89 23.82 -5.28 -13.64
N ARG A 90 24.07 -5.43 -12.32
CA ARG A 90 24.93 -6.47 -11.75
C ARG A 90 24.21 -7.55 -10.96
N VAL A 91 22.90 -7.36 -10.64
CA VAL A 91 22.12 -8.37 -9.92
C VAL A 91 21.94 -9.64 -10.75
N PHE A 92 22.02 -10.79 -10.07
CA PHE A 92 21.64 -12.09 -10.61
C PHE A 92 20.14 -12.29 -10.43
N VAL A 93 19.42 -12.48 -11.54
CA VAL A 93 17.97 -12.68 -11.51
C VAL A 93 17.65 -14.13 -11.84
N ASN A 94 17.10 -14.86 -10.88
CA ASN A 94 16.56 -16.20 -11.08
C ASN A 94 15.04 -16.13 -11.22
N VAL A 95 14.49 -16.88 -12.17
CA VAL A 95 13.05 -16.91 -12.46
C VAL A 95 12.54 -18.34 -12.27
N ILE A 96 11.63 -18.51 -11.31
CA ILE A 96 11.00 -19.79 -10.94
C ILE A 96 9.49 -19.59 -11.01
N VAL A 97 8.98 -19.44 -12.24
CA VAL A 97 7.57 -19.17 -12.50
C VAL A 97 6.94 -20.39 -13.17
N THR A 98 5.80 -20.82 -12.64
CA THR A 98 4.98 -21.90 -13.18
C THR A 98 3.61 -21.41 -13.62
N GLN A 99 2.82 -22.23 -14.29
CA GLN A 99 1.41 -21.93 -14.54
C GLN A 99 0.57 -22.22 -13.29
N GLN A 100 -0.53 -21.48 -13.13
CA GLN A 100 -1.47 -21.72 -12.03
C GLN A 100 -2.04 -23.14 -12.10
N SER A 101 -2.14 -23.80 -10.92
CA SER A 101 -2.76 -25.12 -10.79
C SER A 101 -4.15 -25.16 -11.41
N PRO A 102 -4.47 -26.19 -12.22
CA PRO A 102 -5.84 -26.42 -12.74
C PRO A 102 -6.89 -26.54 -11.62
N ASP A 103 -6.51 -27.05 -10.44
CA ASP A 103 -7.42 -27.23 -9.31
C ASP A 103 -7.87 -25.89 -8.73
N ILE A 104 -6.99 -24.92 -8.63
CA ILE A 104 -7.32 -23.55 -8.20
C ILE A 104 -8.15 -22.85 -9.27
N ALA A 105 -7.80 -23.01 -10.54
CA ALA A 105 -8.55 -22.43 -11.65
C ALA A 105 -10.02 -22.89 -11.67
N GLN A 106 -10.30 -24.12 -11.26
CA GLN A 106 -11.67 -24.65 -11.17
C GLN A 106 -12.60 -23.88 -10.21
N GLY A 107 -12.07 -23.33 -9.12
CA GLY A 107 -12.84 -22.55 -8.13
C GLY A 107 -13.06 -21.10 -8.55
N VAL A 108 -12.14 -20.54 -9.34
CA VAL A 108 -12.10 -19.12 -9.71
C VAL A 108 -12.77 -18.83 -11.04
N ASP A 109 -12.66 -19.76 -12.00
CA ASP A 109 -13.29 -19.58 -13.32
C ASP A 109 -14.80 -19.70 -13.22
N ALA A 110 -15.50 -18.77 -13.87
CA ALA A 110 -16.94 -18.69 -13.87
C ALA A 110 -17.56 -20.01 -14.37
N ARG A 111 -18.03 -20.86 -13.45
CA ARG A 111 -18.75 -22.09 -13.79
C ARG A 111 -20.20 -21.79 -14.08
N LYS A 112 -20.69 -22.29 -15.19
CA LYS A 112 -22.14 -22.40 -15.41
C LYS A 112 -22.69 -23.37 -14.38
N ALA A 113 -23.22 -22.86 -13.27
CA ALA A 113 -24.03 -23.69 -12.38
C ALA A 113 -25.21 -24.22 -13.16
N LYS A 114 -25.49 -25.54 -13.04
CA LYS A 114 -26.67 -26.18 -13.70
C LYS A 114 -27.91 -25.33 -13.44
N GLY A 115 -28.51 -24.77 -14.51
CA GLY A 115 -29.75 -23.99 -14.43
C GLY A 115 -29.63 -22.46 -14.30
N LYS A 116 -28.44 -21.86 -14.21
CA LYS A 116 -28.27 -20.38 -14.20
C LYS A 116 -27.72 -19.86 -15.53
N LYS A 117 -28.33 -18.76 -16.03
CA LYS A 117 -28.00 -18.14 -17.32
C LYS A 117 -26.63 -17.47 -17.37
N THR A 118 -26.04 -17.09 -16.22
CA THR A 118 -24.73 -16.45 -16.09
C THR A 118 -23.93 -17.12 -15.00
N ALA A 119 -22.73 -17.54 -15.33
CA ALA A 119 -21.75 -17.99 -14.34
C ALA A 119 -21.09 -16.77 -13.70
N LYS A 120 -21.02 -16.72 -12.36
CA LYS A 120 -20.32 -15.66 -11.61
C LYS A 120 -18.97 -16.19 -11.14
N GLN A 121 -17.95 -15.35 -11.23
CA GLN A 121 -16.61 -15.66 -10.72
C GLN A 121 -16.66 -15.75 -9.19
N GLY A 122 -16.17 -16.87 -8.63
CA GLY A 122 -15.98 -17.04 -7.19
C GLY A 122 -14.72 -16.34 -6.70
N ALA A 123 -14.62 -16.16 -5.38
CA ALA A 123 -13.39 -15.70 -4.74
C ALA A 123 -12.26 -16.73 -4.97
N GLY A 124 -11.06 -16.25 -5.27
CA GLY A 124 -9.89 -17.08 -5.55
C GLY A 124 -9.31 -17.75 -4.30
N ASP A 125 -9.66 -17.25 -3.13
CA ASP A 125 -9.24 -17.78 -1.84
C ASP A 125 -10.27 -17.42 -0.76
N GLN A 126 -10.14 -18.03 0.41
CA GLN A 126 -10.77 -17.57 1.64
C GLN A 126 -9.95 -16.43 2.25
N GLY A 127 -10.56 -15.59 3.08
CA GLY A 127 -9.82 -14.58 3.81
C GLY A 127 -10.69 -13.47 4.37
N LEU A 128 -10.02 -12.60 5.15
CA LEU A 128 -10.60 -11.38 5.72
C LEU A 128 -9.89 -10.17 5.10
N MET A 129 -10.64 -9.18 4.64
CA MET A 129 -10.12 -7.95 4.08
C MET A 129 -10.76 -6.76 4.75
N PHE A 130 -9.96 -5.72 4.98
CA PHE A 130 -10.41 -4.53 5.68
C PHE A 130 -10.18 -3.28 4.81
N GLY A 131 -11.11 -2.34 4.93
CA GLY A 131 -10.96 -0.99 4.46
C GLY A 131 -11.15 -0.01 5.61
N TYR A 132 -10.45 1.12 5.59
CA TYR A 132 -10.52 2.12 6.64
C TYR A 132 -10.47 3.54 6.07
N ALA A 133 -11.14 4.47 6.74
CA ALA A 133 -11.02 5.90 6.49
C ALA A 133 -11.22 6.67 7.80
N ALA A 134 -10.55 7.81 7.93
CA ALA A 134 -10.67 8.70 9.08
C ALA A 134 -10.57 10.17 8.61
N ASN A 135 -11.38 11.04 9.19
CA ASN A 135 -11.38 12.48 8.91
C ASN A 135 -10.24 13.20 9.64
N GLU A 136 -8.99 12.77 9.36
CA GLU A 136 -7.79 13.32 10.01
C GLU A 136 -6.89 14.08 9.02
N THR A 137 -6.95 13.71 7.73
CA THR A 137 -6.20 14.34 6.63
C THR A 137 -7.10 14.58 5.42
N PRO A 138 -6.72 15.44 4.47
CA PRO A 138 -7.50 15.65 3.25
C PRO A 138 -7.78 14.39 2.45
N GLU A 139 -6.88 13.40 2.53
CA GLU A 139 -7.02 12.10 1.88
C GLU A 139 -8.00 11.17 2.60
N LEU A 140 -8.52 11.58 3.75
CA LEU A 140 -9.33 10.77 4.67
C LEU A 140 -8.58 9.52 5.15
N MET A 141 -7.34 9.73 5.57
CA MET A 141 -6.41 8.74 6.10
C MET A 141 -5.94 9.13 7.51
N PRO A 142 -5.47 8.17 8.31
CA PRO A 142 -4.85 8.46 9.60
C PRO A 142 -3.62 9.35 9.47
N ALA A 143 -3.50 10.34 10.34
CA ALA A 143 -2.43 11.34 10.29
C ALA A 143 -1.02 10.74 10.43
N PRO A 144 -0.75 9.80 11.38
CA PRO A 144 0.60 9.27 11.57
C PRO A 144 1.18 8.61 10.33
N ILE A 145 0.42 7.72 9.68
CA ILE A 145 0.90 7.03 8.46
C ILE A 145 1.05 7.99 7.29
N MET A 146 0.15 8.96 7.14
CA MET A 146 0.25 9.94 6.05
C MET A 146 1.47 10.85 6.22
N PHE A 147 1.78 11.28 7.44
CA PHE A 147 3.02 12.04 7.68
C PHE A 147 4.26 11.19 7.41
N ALA A 148 4.29 9.94 7.89
CA ALA A 148 5.38 9.03 7.62
C ALA A 148 5.59 8.82 6.10
N HIS A 149 4.52 8.58 5.34
CA HIS A 149 4.59 8.47 3.87
C HIS A 149 5.10 9.74 3.20
N ARG A 150 4.63 10.90 3.63
CA ARG A 150 5.05 12.19 3.05
C ARG A 150 6.52 12.49 3.31
N LEU A 151 7.07 12.14 4.48
CA LEU A 151 8.51 12.24 4.78
C LEU A 151 9.34 11.39 3.82
N GLY A 152 8.96 10.12 3.63
CA GLY A 152 9.63 9.22 2.68
C GLY A 152 9.54 9.71 1.23
N ARG A 153 8.38 10.22 0.81
CA ARG A 153 8.21 10.81 -0.54
C ARG A 153 9.10 12.02 -0.77
N GLU A 154 9.22 12.92 0.21
CA GLU A 154 10.07 14.10 0.09
C GLU A 154 11.54 13.71 0.02
N LEU A 155 12.01 12.76 0.84
CA LEU A 155 13.37 12.19 0.74
C LEU A 155 13.63 11.63 -0.67
N THR A 156 12.74 10.81 -1.19
CA THR A 156 12.88 10.24 -2.54
C THR A 156 12.88 11.30 -3.63
N LYS A 157 12.00 12.29 -3.54
CA LYS A 157 11.94 13.40 -4.49
C LYS A 157 13.25 14.18 -4.51
N ILE A 158 13.83 14.50 -3.35
CA ILE A 158 15.09 15.22 -3.25
C ILE A 158 16.23 14.34 -3.81
N ARG A 159 16.32 13.07 -3.42
CA ARG A 159 17.32 12.13 -3.93
C ARG A 159 17.28 12.03 -5.45
N LYS A 160 16.11 11.80 -6.04
CA LYS A 160 15.91 11.68 -7.50
C LYS A 160 16.17 13.00 -8.25
N SER A 161 16.14 14.13 -7.57
CA SER A 161 16.51 15.42 -8.19
C SER A 161 18.02 15.57 -8.40
N GLY A 162 18.85 14.71 -7.79
CA GLY A 162 20.32 14.78 -7.85
C GLY A 162 20.95 15.94 -7.07
N LYS A 163 20.15 16.75 -6.34
CA LYS A 163 20.65 17.91 -5.60
C LYS A 163 21.45 17.56 -4.35
N VAL A 164 21.24 16.36 -3.80
CA VAL A 164 21.90 15.85 -2.59
C VAL A 164 22.53 14.52 -2.93
N ALA A 165 23.80 14.57 -3.29
CA ALA A 165 24.54 13.42 -3.83
C ALA A 165 24.73 12.27 -2.85
N TRP A 166 24.75 12.56 -1.55
CA TRP A 166 24.95 11.56 -0.52
C TRP A 166 23.69 10.76 -0.16
N LEU A 167 22.47 11.19 -0.55
CA LEU A 167 21.25 10.42 -0.30
C LEU A 167 21.23 9.11 -1.10
N ARG A 168 20.94 8.00 -0.41
CA ARG A 168 20.81 6.66 -0.98
C ARG A 168 19.36 6.17 -0.92
N PRO A 169 19.01 5.06 -1.64
CA PRO A 169 17.62 4.66 -1.82
C PRO A 169 16.89 4.17 -0.58
N ASP A 170 17.57 3.51 0.38
CA ASP A 170 16.90 2.96 1.57
C ASP A 170 16.65 4.06 2.61
N ALA A 171 15.43 4.03 3.14
CA ALA A 171 15.04 4.94 4.22
C ALA A 171 13.86 4.37 5.01
N LYS A 172 13.75 4.81 6.26
CA LYS A 172 12.57 4.59 7.11
C LYS A 172 12.16 5.91 7.74
N SER A 173 10.87 6.07 7.96
CA SER A 173 10.30 7.22 8.68
C SER A 173 9.23 6.74 9.65
N GLN A 174 9.15 7.34 10.82
CA GLN A 174 8.11 7.08 11.80
C GLN A 174 7.63 8.40 12.38
N VAL A 175 6.32 8.52 12.60
CA VAL A 175 5.74 9.72 13.20
C VAL A 175 4.83 9.30 14.34
N SER A 176 5.06 9.88 15.51
CA SER A 176 4.23 9.73 16.70
C SER A 176 3.40 10.98 16.90
N VAL A 177 2.08 10.82 16.78
CA VAL A 177 1.10 11.91 16.87
C VAL A 177 0.41 11.87 18.21
N ILE A 178 0.30 13.03 18.88
CA ILE A 178 -0.49 13.22 20.09
C ILE A 178 -1.94 13.48 19.68
N TYR A 179 -2.84 12.69 20.26
CA TYR A 179 -4.27 12.83 20.09
C TYR A 179 -4.93 13.37 21.35
N GLU A 180 -5.90 14.23 21.19
CA GLU A 180 -6.82 14.66 22.24
C GLU A 180 -8.27 14.49 21.74
N ASN A 181 -9.05 13.72 22.48
CA ASN A 181 -10.44 13.41 22.11
C ASN A 181 -10.58 12.88 20.68
N GLY A 182 -9.64 12.00 20.27
CA GLY A 182 -9.63 11.36 18.95
C GLY A 182 -9.14 12.23 17.79
N LYS A 183 -8.67 13.47 18.05
CA LYS A 183 -8.14 14.38 17.02
C LYS A 183 -6.62 14.57 17.16
N PRO A 184 -5.87 14.60 16.06
CA PRO A 184 -4.43 14.88 16.08
C PRO A 184 -4.20 16.35 16.48
N VAL A 185 -3.39 16.60 17.53
CA VAL A 185 -3.14 17.96 18.09
C VAL A 185 -1.68 18.37 18.03
N ALA A 186 -0.73 17.43 18.12
CA ALA A 186 0.70 17.73 18.05
C ALA A 186 1.50 16.50 17.63
N ILE A 187 2.77 16.71 17.26
CA ILE A 187 3.75 15.64 17.03
C ILE A 187 4.58 15.46 18.31
N SER A 188 4.65 14.22 18.79
CA SER A 188 5.53 13.85 19.89
C SER A 188 6.97 13.67 19.40
N ASN A 189 7.16 12.82 18.40
CA ASN A 189 8.47 12.62 17.79
C ASN A 189 8.38 12.26 16.31
N VAL A 190 9.50 12.49 15.60
CA VAL A 190 9.72 12.08 14.22
C VAL A 190 11.05 11.32 14.17
N VAL A 191 11.01 10.09 13.65
CA VAL A 191 12.21 9.30 13.39
C VAL A 191 12.44 9.25 11.89
N ILE A 192 13.64 9.56 11.44
CA ILE A 192 14.12 9.33 10.06
C ILE A 192 15.42 8.53 10.14
N SER A 193 15.45 7.38 9.47
CA SER A 193 16.67 6.65 9.17
C SER A 193 16.84 6.65 7.66
N THR A 194 17.85 7.34 7.15
CA THR A 194 18.13 7.43 5.72
C THR A 194 19.52 6.91 5.39
N GLN A 195 19.61 6.04 4.41
CA GLN A 195 20.86 5.55 3.86
C GLN A 195 21.61 6.70 3.19
N HIS A 196 22.93 6.72 3.36
CA HIS A 196 23.79 7.82 2.90
C HIS A 196 25.15 7.32 2.38
N ALA A 197 25.85 8.14 1.62
CA ALA A 197 27.24 7.91 1.23
C ALA A 197 28.15 7.93 2.45
N ALA A 198 29.33 7.29 2.34
CA ALA A 198 30.22 7.08 3.49
C ALA A 198 30.92 8.34 3.99
N ASP A 199 30.96 9.38 3.17
CA ASP A 199 31.74 10.61 3.33
C ASP A 199 30.94 11.82 3.85
N VAL A 200 29.68 11.63 4.25
CA VAL A 200 28.84 12.69 4.84
C VAL A 200 28.84 12.58 6.37
N GLU A 201 28.93 13.72 7.02
CA GLU A 201 28.90 13.82 8.49
C GLU A 201 27.46 13.73 9.03
N HIS A 202 27.29 13.10 10.20
CA HIS A 202 25.98 12.92 10.82
C HIS A 202 25.24 14.23 11.06
N ALA A 203 25.95 15.29 11.49
CA ALA A 203 25.35 16.59 11.75
C ALA A 203 24.73 17.22 10.48
N GLU A 204 25.36 17.02 9.31
CA GLU A 204 24.81 17.47 8.03
C GLU A 204 23.51 16.72 7.68
N ILE A 205 23.48 15.39 7.91
CA ILE A 205 22.28 14.58 7.68
C ILE A 205 21.14 15.03 8.60
N GLU A 206 21.44 15.28 9.86
CA GLU A 206 20.47 15.71 10.87
C GLU A 206 19.85 17.06 10.51
N GLU A 207 20.69 18.09 10.28
CA GLU A 207 20.24 19.43 9.89
C GLU A 207 19.42 19.36 8.59
N PHE A 208 19.91 18.63 7.59
CA PHE A 208 19.22 18.46 6.31
C PHE A 208 17.83 17.84 6.49
N CYS A 209 17.71 16.75 7.25
CA CYS A 209 16.43 16.08 7.47
C CYS A 209 15.43 16.95 8.21
N ILE A 210 15.89 17.71 9.21
CA ILE A 210 15.02 18.62 9.97
C ILE A 210 14.53 19.77 9.07
N GLU A 211 15.44 20.49 8.41
CA GLU A 211 15.11 21.73 7.68
C GLU A 211 14.46 21.46 6.32
N ASN A 212 14.96 20.45 5.58
CA ASN A 212 14.55 20.23 4.20
C ASN A 212 13.49 19.14 4.03
N VAL A 213 13.23 18.32 5.05
CA VAL A 213 12.24 17.25 5.00
C VAL A 213 11.14 17.44 6.04
N ILE A 214 11.48 17.44 7.34
CA ILE A 214 10.47 17.45 8.41
C ILE A 214 9.67 18.75 8.40
N LYS A 215 10.33 19.90 8.44
CA LYS A 215 9.68 21.22 8.47
C LYS A 215 8.90 21.56 7.20
N LYS A 216 9.19 20.90 6.08
CA LYS A 216 8.42 21.04 4.83
C LYS A 216 7.17 20.17 4.80
N VAL A 217 7.22 19.01 5.46
CA VAL A 217 6.16 17.99 5.39
C VAL A 217 5.17 18.12 6.54
N ILE A 218 5.67 18.33 7.75
CA ILE A 218 4.83 18.42 8.95
C ILE A 218 4.33 19.87 9.11
N PRO A 219 3.00 20.08 9.22
CA PRO A 219 2.46 21.41 9.47
C PRO A 219 3.08 22.06 10.73
N ALA A 220 3.58 23.28 10.62
CA ALA A 220 4.28 23.97 11.71
C ALA A 220 3.46 24.04 13.00
N LYS A 221 2.14 24.14 12.91
CA LYS A 221 1.21 24.15 14.06
C LYS A 221 1.21 22.87 14.89
N LEU A 222 1.70 21.75 14.33
CA LEU A 222 1.78 20.45 15.01
C LEU A 222 3.16 20.22 15.63
N ILE A 223 4.18 21.00 15.25
CA ILE A 223 5.51 20.95 15.84
C ILE A 223 5.54 21.89 17.05
N THR A 224 5.94 21.35 18.19
CA THR A 224 6.03 22.08 19.45
C THR A 224 7.48 22.07 19.97
N PRO A 225 7.84 22.90 20.96
CA PRO A 225 9.17 22.84 21.58
C PRO A 225 9.50 21.48 22.22
N GLN A 226 8.49 20.64 22.48
CA GLN A 226 8.65 19.29 23.03
C GLN A 226 8.72 18.21 21.95
N THR A 227 8.57 18.57 20.67
CA THR A 227 8.69 17.61 19.57
C THR A 227 10.15 17.18 19.43
N GLU A 228 10.39 15.89 19.49
CA GLU A 228 11.72 15.29 19.36
C GLU A 228 11.99 14.84 17.92
N PHE A 229 13.20 15.12 17.42
CA PHE A 229 13.65 14.63 16.11
C PHE A 229 14.79 13.63 16.31
N LEU A 230 14.61 12.41 15.80
CA LEU A 230 15.55 11.30 15.92
C LEU A 230 16.04 10.94 14.51
N ILE A 231 17.17 11.48 14.10
CA ILE A 231 17.73 11.30 12.76
C ILE A 231 18.92 10.35 12.82
N ASN A 232 18.85 9.26 12.07
CA ASN A 232 19.88 8.20 12.09
C ASN A 232 20.39 7.93 13.51
N PRO A 233 19.53 7.52 14.46
CA PRO A 233 19.88 7.46 15.87
C PRO A 233 21.03 6.49 16.20
N THR A 234 21.36 5.58 15.28
CA THR A 234 22.54 4.70 15.37
C THR A 234 23.82 5.34 14.80
N GLY A 235 23.73 6.58 14.30
CA GLY A 235 24.81 7.35 13.71
C GLY A 235 25.01 7.07 12.23
N ARG A 236 25.45 5.88 11.83
CA ARG A 236 25.88 5.56 10.46
C ARG A 236 24.92 4.57 9.79
N PHE A 237 24.47 4.92 8.57
CA PHE A 237 23.61 4.05 7.75
C PHE A 237 24.08 4.03 6.28
N VAL A 238 25.23 3.44 6.03
CA VAL A 238 25.83 3.30 4.68
C VAL A 238 25.37 2.02 3.98
N VAL A 239 25.35 0.90 4.72
CA VAL A 239 24.88 -0.39 4.19
C VAL A 239 23.37 -0.48 4.40
N GLY A 240 22.61 -0.48 3.31
CA GLY A 240 21.14 -0.53 3.34
C GLY A 240 20.56 -1.40 2.24
N GLY A 241 19.23 -1.40 2.16
CA GLY A 241 18.47 -2.17 1.18
C GLY A 241 18.79 -3.66 1.18
N PRO A 242 18.72 -4.34 0.02
CA PRO A 242 18.98 -5.77 -0.10
C PRO A 242 20.40 -6.19 0.31
N GLN A 243 21.38 -5.29 0.28
CA GLN A 243 22.71 -5.56 0.81
C GLN A 243 22.67 -5.74 2.33
N GLY A 244 21.96 -4.87 3.04
CA GLY A 244 21.86 -4.91 4.49
C GLY A 244 21.01 -6.06 5.00
N ASP A 245 19.82 -6.25 4.45
CA ASP A 245 18.84 -7.23 4.93
C ASP A 245 18.09 -7.91 3.78
N THR A 246 17.40 -9.00 4.10
CA THR A 246 16.57 -9.76 3.16
C THR A 246 15.23 -9.09 2.92
N GLY A 247 14.83 -8.96 1.65
CA GLY A 247 13.52 -8.47 1.25
C GLY A 247 12.63 -9.54 0.63
N LEU A 248 11.35 -9.46 0.92
CA LEU A 248 10.29 -10.33 0.38
C LEU A 248 9.05 -9.51 0.07
N THR A 249 8.35 -9.91 -1.00
CA THR A 249 7.04 -9.36 -1.33
C THR A 249 6.06 -9.56 -0.19
N GLY A 250 5.31 -8.50 0.15
CA GLY A 250 4.22 -8.58 1.13
C GLY A 250 4.65 -8.56 2.60
N ARG A 251 5.87 -8.12 2.93
CA ARG A 251 6.32 -7.98 4.32
C ARG A 251 6.09 -6.61 4.94
N LYS A 252 5.48 -5.67 4.21
CA LYS A 252 5.17 -4.30 4.69
C LYS A 252 3.68 -3.98 4.61
N ILE A 253 2.83 -4.98 4.91
CA ILE A 253 1.37 -4.88 4.75
C ILE A 253 0.72 -3.79 5.60
N ILE A 254 1.28 -3.45 6.75
CA ILE A 254 0.78 -2.38 7.62
C ILE A 254 1.18 -1.01 7.04
N VAL A 255 2.39 -0.87 6.52
CA VAL A 255 2.84 0.32 5.76
C VAL A 255 1.99 0.50 4.49
N ASP A 256 1.65 -0.60 3.82
CA ASP A 256 0.85 -0.59 2.60
C ASP A 256 -0.60 -0.14 2.83
N SER A 257 -1.09 -0.24 4.05
CA SER A 257 -2.49 0.04 4.41
C SER A 257 -2.63 1.28 5.30
N TYR A 258 -2.88 1.12 6.59
CA TYR A 258 -3.31 2.21 7.47
C TYR A 258 -2.37 2.49 8.64
N GLY A 259 -1.15 1.93 8.64
CA GLY A 259 -0.14 2.17 9.69
C GLY A 259 -0.56 1.71 11.08
N GLY A 260 -1.45 0.73 11.18
CA GLY A 260 -1.95 0.18 12.43
C GLY A 260 -3.27 0.81 12.93
N SER A 261 -3.76 1.90 12.29
CA SER A 261 -5.02 2.54 12.68
C SER A 261 -6.27 1.74 12.29
N GLY A 262 -6.21 1.02 11.18
CA GLY A 262 -7.23 0.06 10.73
C GLY A 262 -6.72 -1.38 10.87
N ARG A 263 -7.64 -2.34 11.03
CA ARG A 263 -7.33 -3.76 11.06
C ARG A 263 -6.79 -4.24 9.71
N HIS A 264 -6.12 -5.39 9.70
CA HIS A 264 -5.59 -6.02 8.49
C HIS A 264 -5.85 -7.52 8.50
N GLY A 265 -6.26 -8.09 7.37
CA GLY A 265 -6.55 -9.52 7.24
C GLY A 265 -5.33 -10.41 7.02
N GLY A 266 -4.14 -9.83 6.83
CA GLY A 266 -2.89 -10.56 6.63
C GLY A 266 -2.48 -10.76 5.16
N GLY A 267 -3.38 -10.55 4.19
CA GLY A 267 -3.09 -10.74 2.76
C GLY A 267 -2.20 -9.62 2.18
N ALA A 268 -1.13 -9.99 1.50
CA ALA A 268 -0.29 -9.07 0.75
C ALA A 268 -1.00 -8.58 -0.53
N PHE A 269 -0.66 -7.37 -0.99
CA PHE A 269 -1.22 -6.77 -2.21
C PHE A 269 -0.34 -6.98 -3.44
N SER A 270 0.93 -6.57 -3.34
CA SER A 270 1.86 -6.56 -4.47
C SER A 270 2.03 -7.94 -5.10
N GLY A 271 2.17 -7.99 -6.43
CA GLY A 271 2.31 -9.21 -7.21
C GLY A 271 1.02 -9.97 -7.49
N LYS A 272 -0.13 -9.56 -6.91
CA LYS A 272 -1.43 -10.21 -7.09
C LYS A 272 -2.30 -9.48 -8.10
N ASP A 273 -2.81 -10.19 -9.11
CA ASP A 273 -3.81 -9.65 -10.04
C ASP A 273 -5.18 -9.43 -9.35
N PRO A 274 -6.09 -8.62 -9.93
CA PRO A 274 -7.32 -8.21 -9.25
C PRO A 274 -8.33 -9.33 -8.99
N THR A 275 -8.11 -10.55 -9.44
CA THR A 275 -8.97 -11.69 -9.08
C THR A 275 -8.69 -12.20 -7.67
N LYS A 276 -7.55 -11.84 -7.08
CA LYS A 276 -7.20 -12.14 -5.69
C LYS A 276 -7.89 -11.12 -4.79
N VAL A 277 -8.84 -11.61 -3.98
CA VAL A 277 -9.66 -10.77 -3.08
C VAL A 277 -8.82 -10.09 -2.00
N ASP A 278 -7.67 -10.64 -1.62
CA ASP A 278 -6.71 -9.97 -0.73
C ASP A 278 -6.43 -8.54 -1.16
N ARG A 279 -6.27 -8.32 -2.47
CA ARG A 279 -6.03 -7.00 -3.04
C ARG A 279 -7.32 -6.28 -3.40
N SER A 280 -8.15 -6.87 -4.23
CA SER A 280 -9.33 -6.20 -4.79
C SER A 280 -10.37 -5.86 -3.73
N ALA A 281 -10.65 -6.76 -2.79
CA ALA A 281 -11.61 -6.48 -1.72
C ALA A 281 -11.06 -5.50 -0.67
N ALA A 282 -9.75 -5.48 -0.39
CA ALA A 282 -9.16 -4.44 0.43
C ALA A 282 -9.28 -3.05 -0.22
N TYR A 283 -9.09 -2.96 -1.54
CA TYR A 283 -9.31 -1.71 -2.28
C TYR A 283 -10.79 -1.29 -2.28
N MET A 284 -11.71 -2.25 -2.44
CA MET A 284 -13.15 -1.99 -2.30
C MET A 284 -13.49 -1.51 -0.89
N GLY A 285 -12.94 -2.14 0.13
CA GLY A 285 -13.14 -1.72 1.53
C GLY A 285 -12.69 -0.28 1.77
N ARG A 286 -11.52 0.10 1.25
CA ARG A 286 -11.04 1.48 1.27
C ARG A 286 -12.02 2.43 0.58
N TRP A 287 -12.48 2.07 -0.60
CA TRP A 287 -13.42 2.88 -1.37
C TRP A 287 -14.72 3.12 -0.63
N VAL A 288 -15.32 2.08 -0.05
CA VAL A 288 -16.55 2.16 0.74
C VAL A 288 -16.33 3.00 2.00
N ALA A 289 -15.31 2.70 2.82
CA ALA A 289 -15.02 3.45 4.04
C ALA A 289 -14.79 4.93 3.76
N LYS A 290 -14.07 5.24 2.66
CA LYS A 290 -13.83 6.62 2.23
C LYS A 290 -15.12 7.35 1.86
N HIS A 291 -16.07 6.67 1.20
CA HIS A 291 -17.37 7.27 0.88
C HIS A 291 -18.20 7.58 2.12
N VAL A 292 -18.20 6.69 3.13
CA VAL A 292 -18.92 6.92 4.39
C VAL A 292 -18.39 8.17 5.09
N VAL A 293 -17.07 8.32 5.20
CA VAL A 293 -16.45 9.48 5.85
C VAL A 293 -16.59 10.74 4.99
N ALA A 294 -16.44 10.66 3.67
CA ALA A 294 -16.65 11.79 2.75
C ALA A 294 -18.09 12.29 2.75
N ALA A 295 -19.06 11.39 2.92
CA ALA A 295 -20.48 11.71 3.08
C ALA A 295 -20.82 12.33 4.46
N LYS A 296 -19.83 12.44 5.36
CA LYS A 296 -20.00 12.89 6.76
C LYS A 296 -20.99 12.05 7.58
N LEU A 297 -21.13 10.78 7.20
CA LEU A 297 -21.94 9.82 7.94
C LEU A 297 -21.23 9.31 9.19
N ALA A 298 -19.90 9.38 9.22
CA ALA A 298 -19.05 9.11 10.38
C ALA A 298 -17.72 9.84 10.27
N GLU A 299 -17.03 10.08 11.40
CA GLU A 299 -15.65 10.60 11.43
C GLU A 299 -14.62 9.50 11.11
N LYS A 300 -14.94 8.24 11.44
CA LYS A 300 -14.14 7.05 11.18
C LYS A 300 -15.03 5.93 10.67
N CYS A 301 -14.53 5.14 9.75
CA CYS A 301 -15.24 3.98 9.24
C CYS A 301 -14.26 2.86 8.91
N GLU A 302 -14.52 1.67 9.43
CA GLU A 302 -13.87 0.43 9.02
C GLU A 302 -14.90 -0.50 8.39
N VAL A 303 -14.51 -1.15 7.30
CA VAL A 303 -15.34 -2.15 6.62
C VAL A 303 -14.55 -3.45 6.57
N GLN A 304 -15.17 -4.55 6.99
CA GLN A 304 -14.63 -5.90 6.88
C GLN A 304 -15.42 -6.70 5.84
N PHE A 305 -14.71 -7.41 4.99
CA PHE A 305 -15.26 -8.47 4.15
C PHE A 305 -14.64 -9.82 4.52
N ALA A 306 -15.45 -10.87 4.51
CA ALA A 306 -14.96 -12.24 4.58
C ALA A 306 -15.43 -13.01 3.34
N TYR A 307 -14.52 -13.77 2.75
CA TYR A 307 -14.81 -14.62 1.56
C TYR A 307 -14.49 -16.08 1.85
N ALA A 308 -15.21 -16.96 1.17
CA ALA A 308 -14.90 -18.38 1.07
C ALA A 308 -14.49 -18.69 -0.38
N ILE A 309 -13.50 -19.56 -0.55
CA ILE A 309 -13.01 -19.96 -1.88
C ILE A 309 -14.16 -20.48 -2.76
N GLY A 310 -14.21 -20.03 -4.01
CA GLY A 310 -15.21 -20.43 -4.98
C GLY A 310 -16.61 -19.81 -4.80
N HIS A 311 -16.84 -19.03 -3.71
CA HIS A 311 -18.11 -18.33 -3.50
C HIS A 311 -18.07 -16.93 -4.13
N PRO A 312 -19.12 -16.53 -4.89
CA PRO A 312 -19.15 -15.20 -5.52
C PRO A 312 -19.54 -14.07 -4.55
N ASP A 313 -20.29 -14.38 -3.49
CA ASP A 313 -20.71 -13.40 -2.50
C ASP A 313 -19.83 -13.47 -1.25
N PRO A 314 -19.54 -12.35 -0.57
CA PRO A 314 -18.89 -12.42 0.73
C PRO A 314 -19.78 -13.18 1.72
N VAL A 315 -19.15 -13.96 2.60
CA VAL A 315 -19.87 -14.68 3.67
C VAL A 315 -20.27 -13.75 4.80
N SER A 316 -19.59 -12.60 4.94
CA SER A 316 -19.99 -11.52 5.84
C SER A 316 -19.48 -10.17 5.36
N VAL A 317 -20.23 -9.11 5.71
CA VAL A 317 -19.86 -7.70 5.57
C VAL A 317 -20.16 -7.04 6.92
N HIS A 318 -19.13 -6.44 7.53
CA HIS A 318 -19.25 -5.71 8.78
C HIS A 318 -18.76 -4.28 8.62
N VAL A 319 -19.43 -3.33 9.28
CA VAL A 319 -19.07 -1.92 9.28
C VAL A 319 -18.99 -1.45 10.73
N ASP A 320 -17.89 -0.80 11.08
CA ASP A 320 -17.67 -0.20 12.41
C ASP A 320 -17.37 1.30 12.22
N THR A 321 -18.20 2.14 12.82
CA THR A 321 -18.00 3.60 12.81
C THR A 321 -17.32 4.12 14.07
N PHE A 322 -16.90 3.23 14.97
CA PHE A 322 -16.23 3.56 16.25
C PHE A 322 -17.04 4.55 17.11
N GLY A 323 -18.37 4.46 17.04
CA GLY A 323 -19.26 5.37 17.76
C GLY A 323 -19.26 6.82 17.25
N THR A 324 -18.74 7.06 16.04
CA THR A 324 -18.67 8.41 15.43
C THR A 324 -19.76 8.65 14.38
N ALA A 325 -20.70 7.71 14.22
CA ALA A 325 -21.78 7.82 13.25
C ALA A 325 -22.73 8.99 13.57
N THR A 326 -23.20 9.66 12.52
CA THR A 326 -24.22 10.72 12.61
C THR A 326 -25.64 10.20 12.44
N VAL A 327 -25.79 8.95 12.00
CA VAL A 327 -27.02 8.20 11.84
C VAL A 327 -26.82 6.77 12.34
N ASP A 328 -27.89 6.01 12.51
CA ASP A 328 -27.83 4.61 12.93
C ASP A 328 -26.94 3.76 11.98
N ASP A 329 -26.00 2.99 12.53
CA ASP A 329 -25.08 2.14 11.79
C ASP A 329 -25.81 1.15 10.87
N ALA A 330 -26.99 0.64 11.29
CA ALA A 330 -27.80 -0.26 10.45
C ALA A 330 -28.28 0.41 9.17
N LYS A 331 -28.56 1.72 9.19
CA LYS A 331 -28.90 2.49 7.98
C LYS A 331 -27.69 2.64 7.07
N ILE A 332 -26.50 2.91 7.65
CA ILE A 332 -25.25 3.01 6.89
C ILE A 332 -24.98 1.67 6.17
N ILE A 333 -25.05 0.55 6.89
CA ILE A 333 -24.84 -0.80 6.31
C ILE A 333 -25.85 -1.08 5.19
N LYS A 334 -27.13 -0.75 5.39
CA LYS A 334 -28.17 -0.93 4.35
C LYS A 334 -27.89 -0.09 3.11
N ALA A 335 -27.46 1.16 3.29
CA ALA A 335 -27.11 2.06 2.19
C ALA A 335 -25.87 1.55 1.42
N ILE A 336 -24.83 1.10 2.13
CA ILE A 336 -23.64 0.49 1.54
C ILE A 336 -24.02 -0.70 0.66
N ASN A 337 -24.83 -1.64 1.16
CA ASN A 337 -25.25 -2.82 0.42
C ASN A 337 -26.14 -2.49 -0.80
N LYS A 338 -26.81 -1.33 -0.80
CA LYS A 338 -27.62 -0.87 -1.94
C LYS A 338 -26.77 -0.19 -3.03
N VAL A 339 -25.66 0.43 -2.65
CA VAL A 339 -24.84 1.27 -3.55
C VAL A 339 -23.69 0.49 -4.15
N PHE A 340 -23.08 -0.43 -3.40
CA PHE A 340 -21.87 -1.16 -3.76
C PHE A 340 -22.16 -2.66 -3.94
N SER A 341 -21.47 -3.30 -4.87
CA SER A 341 -21.48 -4.76 -5.02
C SER A 341 -20.12 -5.31 -4.61
N PHE A 342 -20.14 -6.37 -3.82
CA PHE A 342 -18.95 -6.98 -3.22
C PHE A 342 -18.55 -8.31 -3.85
N GLN A 343 -19.18 -8.68 -4.97
CA GLN A 343 -18.76 -9.84 -5.74
C GLN A 343 -17.42 -9.57 -6.44
N PRO A 344 -16.46 -10.50 -6.47
CA PRO A 344 -15.12 -10.28 -7.02
C PRO A 344 -15.13 -9.70 -8.44
N SER A 345 -15.99 -10.20 -9.33
CA SER A 345 -16.15 -9.65 -10.69
C SER A 345 -16.62 -8.20 -10.68
N ASP A 346 -17.61 -7.89 -9.83
CA ASP A 346 -18.19 -6.56 -9.76
C ASP A 346 -17.23 -5.54 -9.15
N ILE A 347 -16.41 -5.97 -8.17
CA ILE A 347 -15.33 -5.15 -7.61
C ILE A 347 -14.33 -4.76 -8.69
N ILE A 348 -13.89 -5.75 -9.49
CA ILE A 348 -12.94 -5.53 -10.59
C ILE A 348 -13.50 -4.52 -11.60
N ASP A 349 -14.77 -4.63 -11.94
CA ASP A 349 -15.42 -3.76 -12.92
C ASP A 349 -15.69 -2.36 -12.33
N GLN A 350 -16.24 -2.25 -11.10
CA GLN A 350 -16.52 -0.98 -10.44
C GLN A 350 -15.24 -0.14 -10.25
N LEU A 351 -14.14 -0.79 -9.88
CA LEU A 351 -12.86 -0.13 -9.67
C LEU A 351 -11.96 -0.13 -10.93
N ASN A 352 -12.42 -0.73 -12.04
CA ASN A 352 -11.67 -0.82 -13.31
C ASN A 352 -10.22 -1.31 -13.10
N LEU A 353 -10.06 -2.47 -12.44
CA LEU A 353 -8.78 -2.97 -11.96
C LEU A 353 -7.93 -3.71 -13.01
N ARG A 354 -8.47 -4.04 -14.20
CA ARG A 354 -7.72 -4.76 -15.25
C ARG A 354 -6.84 -3.82 -16.08
N ARG A 355 -6.03 -3.02 -15.41
CA ARG A 355 -5.11 -2.03 -16.03
C ARG A 355 -3.72 -2.12 -15.41
N PRO A 356 -2.66 -1.73 -16.12
CA PRO A 356 -1.30 -1.68 -15.58
C PRO A 356 -1.11 -0.42 -14.70
N ILE A 357 -1.63 -0.46 -13.46
CA ILE A 357 -1.64 0.66 -12.51
C ILE A 357 -0.97 0.33 -11.19
N TYR A 358 -0.47 -0.88 -11.03
CA TYR A 358 -0.08 -1.44 -9.75
C TYR A 358 1.30 -0.98 -9.26
N SER A 359 2.27 -0.79 -10.16
CA SER A 359 3.58 -0.21 -9.81
C SER A 359 3.47 1.17 -9.13
N LYS A 360 2.40 1.94 -9.41
CA LYS A 360 2.12 3.22 -8.74
C LYS A 360 1.73 3.07 -7.27
N THR A 361 1.35 1.87 -6.84
CA THR A 361 0.84 1.63 -5.49
C THR A 361 1.91 1.17 -4.50
N THR A 362 2.99 0.56 -4.98
CA THR A 362 3.95 -0.18 -4.18
C THR A 362 4.64 0.61 -3.07
N ASN A 363 4.89 1.90 -3.29
CA ASN A 363 5.64 2.73 -2.35
C ASN A 363 4.73 3.77 -1.68
N TYR A 364 4.96 4.03 -0.39
CA TYR A 364 4.22 5.06 0.39
C TYR A 364 2.71 4.79 0.46
N GLY A 365 2.33 3.54 0.69
CA GLY A 365 0.97 3.06 0.87
C GLY A 365 0.19 2.86 -0.42
N HIS A 366 -0.77 1.95 -0.40
CA HIS A 366 -1.73 1.73 -1.49
C HIS A 366 -2.92 2.70 -1.41
N PHE A 367 -3.08 3.38 -0.28
CA PHE A 367 -4.19 4.29 0.04
C PHE A 367 -3.70 5.71 0.31
N GLY A 368 -4.61 6.68 0.18
CA GLY A 368 -4.31 8.10 0.42
C GLY A 368 -3.48 8.76 -0.69
N LYS A 369 -3.56 8.27 -1.92
CA LYS A 369 -2.90 8.87 -3.09
C LYS A 369 -3.88 9.71 -3.91
N SER A 370 -3.37 10.72 -4.59
CA SER A 370 -4.15 11.65 -5.43
C SER A 370 -4.13 11.29 -6.92
N ASP A 371 -3.50 10.17 -7.31
CA ASP A 371 -3.45 9.72 -8.70
C ASP A 371 -4.86 9.30 -9.16
N LYS A 372 -5.35 9.90 -10.24
CA LYS A 372 -6.70 9.67 -10.79
C LYS A 372 -6.93 8.24 -11.30
N ASP A 373 -5.86 7.51 -11.60
CA ASP A 373 -5.95 6.11 -12.01
C ASP A 373 -6.34 5.18 -10.85
N LEU A 374 -6.13 5.62 -9.60
CA LEU A 374 -6.42 4.85 -8.40
C LEU A 374 -7.88 5.06 -7.99
N THR A 375 -8.77 4.37 -8.65
CA THR A 375 -10.23 4.56 -8.58
C THR A 375 -10.82 4.38 -7.18
N TRP A 376 -10.20 3.58 -6.32
CA TRP A 376 -10.60 3.41 -4.92
C TRP A 376 -10.34 4.63 -4.03
N GLU A 377 -9.68 5.64 -4.55
CA GLU A 377 -9.51 6.94 -3.87
C GLU A 377 -10.53 7.99 -4.32
N THR A 378 -11.44 7.67 -5.25
CA THR A 378 -12.51 8.58 -5.68
C THR A 378 -13.69 8.58 -4.71
N THR A 379 -14.50 9.64 -4.73
CA THR A 379 -15.69 9.82 -3.89
C THR A 379 -16.96 10.10 -4.71
N GLY A 380 -16.99 9.66 -5.95
CA GLY A 380 -18.05 9.97 -6.91
C GLY A 380 -19.45 9.41 -6.58
N LEU A 381 -19.58 8.51 -5.60
CA LEU A 381 -20.86 7.92 -5.20
C LEU A 381 -21.43 8.49 -3.90
N VAL A 382 -20.85 9.57 -3.34
CA VAL A 382 -21.31 10.19 -2.08
C VAL A 382 -22.80 10.56 -2.16
N GLU A 383 -23.23 11.26 -3.21
CA GLU A 383 -24.63 11.62 -3.39
C GLU A 383 -25.57 10.41 -3.50
N LYS A 384 -25.11 9.34 -4.15
CA LYS A 384 -25.87 8.10 -4.25
C LYS A 384 -25.99 7.41 -2.89
N LEU A 385 -24.92 7.43 -2.09
CA LEU A 385 -24.91 6.88 -0.74
C LEU A 385 -25.88 7.67 0.17
N LEU A 386 -25.84 9.00 0.15
CA LEU A 386 -26.74 9.86 0.93
C LEU A 386 -28.21 9.64 0.59
N LYS A 387 -28.55 9.44 -0.71
CA LYS A 387 -29.93 9.13 -1.14
C LYS A 387 -30.38 7.73 -0.73
N ALA A 388 -29.48 6.84 -0.32
CA ALA A 388 -29.79 5.48 0.08
C ALA A 388 -30.01 5.31 1.58
N ILE A 389 -29.60 6.33 2.42
CA ILE A 389 -29.85 6.44 3.86
C ILE A 389 -31.33 6.73 4.12
#